data_2f75330a2d8a05be88cc85b9cbf4be01
#
_entry.id   2f75330a2d8a05be88cc85b9cbf4be01
#
_cell.length_a   1.000
_cell.length_b   1.000
_cell.length_c   1.000
_cell.angle_alpha   90.00
_cell.angle_beta   90.00
_cell.angle_gamma   90.00
#
_symmetry.space_group_name_H-M   'P 1'
#
loop_
_entity.id
_entity.type
_entity.pdbx_description
1 polymer ?
#
loop_
_entity_poly.entity_id
_entity_poly.type
_entity_poly.pdbx_seq_one_letter_code
_entity_poly.pdbx_strand_id
1 'polypeptide(L)'
;MSEGMKMRAAVTGDVAEVKVLMSHPMETGTRKDAKTDKLVPAEFINAVVATLNGKTVMEAQWGTAISKNPFLGFKVKGVKAGDKIAVNAVDNLGKKFAGEVAVA
;
A
#
# COMPACT_ATOMS: atom_id res chain seq x y z
N MET A 1 14.49 4.24 0.17
CA MET A 1 13.49 5.29 -0.03
C MET A 1 12.20 4.68 -0.53
N SER A 2 11.08 5.05 0.05
CA SER A 2 9.78 4.54 -0.36
C SER A 2 9.22 5.40 -1.47
N GLU A 3 9.43 5.00 -2.70
CA GLU A 3 8.86 5.69 -3.83
C GLU A 3 7.41 5.30 -4.03
N GLY A 4 6.58 6.28 -4.36
CA GLY A 4 5.18 6.03 -4.69
C GLY A 4 4.28 5.73 -3.51
N MET A 5 4.73 5.95 -2.28
CA MET A 5 3.91 5.68 -1.09
C MET A 5 3.99 6.85 -0.13
N LYS A 6 2.83 7.40 0.24
CA LYS A 6 2.69 8.43 1.26
C LYS A 6 1.88 7.88 2.41
N MET A 7 2.37 8.09 3.64
CA MET A 7 1.75 7.51 4.83
C MET A 7 1.52 8.55 5.91
N ARG A 8 0.43 8.37 6.65
CA ARG A 8 0.13 9.10 7.88
C ARG A 8 -0.39 8.13 8.91
N ALA A 9 0.02 8.35 10.16
CA ALA A 9 -0.52 7.59 11.28
C ALA A 9 -0.66 8.50 12.48
N ALA A 10 -1.82 8.49 13.11
CA ALA A 10 -2.10 9.26 14.31
C ALA A 10 -2.83 8.39 15.32
N VAL A 11 -2.44 8.49 16.59
CA VAL A 11 -3.04 7.70 17.67
C VAL A 11 -4.02 8.55 18.47
N THR A 12 -5.16 7.93 18.80
CA THR A 12 -6.14 8.48 19.74
C THR A 12 -6.41 7.40 20.77
N GLY A 13 -6.10 7.66 22.04
CA GLY A 13 -6.10 6.60 23.04
C GLY A 13 -5.00 5.60 22.73
N ASP A 14 -5.39 4.36 22.45
CA ASP A 14 -4.48 3.28 22.04
C ASP A 14 -4.72 2.79 20.62
N VAL A 15 -5.50 3.53 19.83
CA VAL A 15 -5.83 3.15 18.45
C VAL A 15 -5.16 4.13 17.48
N ALA A 16 -4.36 3.60 16.58
CA ALA A 16 -3.78 4.40 15.50
C ALA A 16 -4.63 4.27 14.25
N GLU A 17 -4.94 5.40 13.64
CA GLU A 17 -5.52 5.43 12.31
C GLU A 17 -4.40 5.63 11.30
N VAL A 18 -4.28 4.72 10.36
CA VAL A 18 -3.22 4.71 9.36
C VAL A 18 -3.82 4.95 8.00
N LYS A 19 -3.26 5.90 7.26
CA LYS A 19 -3.66 6.22 5.89
C LYS A 19 -2.46 6.10 4.98
N VAL A 20 -2.62 5.35 3.90
CA VAL A 20 -1.56 5.10 2.92
C VAL A 20 -2.08 5.41 1.54
N LEU A 21 -1.37 6.28 0.84
CA LEU A 21 -1.66 6.56 -0.57
C LEU A 21 -0.50 6.03 -1.41
N MET A 22 -0.81 5.15 -2.34
CA MET A 22 0.19 4.51 -3.19
C MET A 22 0.09 5.04 -4.62
N SER A 23 1.22 5.30 -5.26
CA SER A 23 1.28 5.61 -6.68
C SER A 23 1.56 4.33 -7.44
N HIS A 24 0.57 3.82 -8.16
CA HIS A 24 0.72 2.60 -8.94
C HIS A 24 -0.31 2.59 -10.07
N PRO A 25 0.06 2.14 -11.26
CA PRO A 25 -0.87 2.15 -12.39
C PRO A 25 -2.04 1.18 -12.24
N MET A 26 -1.88 0.09 -11.49
CA MET A 26 -2.91 -0.94 -11.31
C MET A 26 -3.52 -1.37 -12.65
N GLU A 27 -2.67 -1.77 -13.58
CA GLU A 27 -3.11 -2.21 -14.91
C GLU A 27 -3.72 -3.60 -14.86
N THR A 28 -4.87 -3.74 -15.48
CA THR A 28 -5.62 -5.01 -15.47
C THR A 28 -5.16 -6.02 -16.51
N GLY A 29 -4.40 -5.57 -17.52
CA GLY A 29 -4.02 -6.39 -18.65
C GLY A 29 -5.07 -6.41 -19.77
N THR A 30 -6.14 -5.63 -19.63
CA THR A 30 -7.23 -5.58 -20.60
C THR A 30 -7.31 -4.26 -21.35
N ARG A 31 -6.47 -3.27 -20.97
CA ARG A 31 -6.47 -1.96 -21.60
C ARG A 31 -5.60 -1.97 -22.86
N LYS A 32 -6.12 -1.41 -23.95
CA LYS A 32 -5.35 -1.23 -25.18
C LYS A 32 -4.66 0.14 -25.18
N ASP A 33 -3.39 0.14 -25.58
CA ASP A 33 -2.66 1.38 -25.82
C ASP A 33 -3.13 1.96 -27.15
N ALA A 34 -3.60 3.21 -27.14
CA ALA A 34 -4.11 3.88 -28.33
C ALA A 34 -3.05 4.11 -29.39
N LYS A 35 -1.77 4.18 -29.02
CA LYS A 35 -0.66 4.44 -29.94
C LYS A 35 -0.18 3.18 -30.65
N THR A 36 -0.14 2.06 -29.93
CA THR A 36 0.42 0.81 -30.45
C THR A 36 -0.62 -0.23 -30.80
N ASP A 37 -1.88 0.00 -30.37
CA ASP A 37 -3.00 -0.95 -30.51
C ASP A 37 -2.72 -2.30 -29.85
N LYS A 38 -1.78 -2.33 -28.90
CA LYS A 38 -1.43 -3.53 -28.15
C LYS A 38 -2.00 -3.47 -26.74
N LEU A 39 -2.26 -4.61 -26.14
CA LEU A 39 -2.68 -4.68 -24.76
C LEU A 39 -1.54 -4.23 -23.85
N VAL A 40 -1.87 -3.37 -22.88
CA VAL A 40 -0.93 -2.99 -21.83
C VAL A 40 -0.82 -4.18 -20.87
N PRO A 41 0.39 -4.67 -20.58
CA PRO A 41 0.56 -5.79 -19.67
C PRO A 41 -0.01 -5.50 -18.29
N ALA A 42 -0.55 -6.53 -17.64
CA ALA A 42 -1.04 -6.41 -16.28
C ALA A 42 0.08 -5.99 -15.33
N GLU A 43 -0.17 -4.97 -14.55
CA GLU A 43 0.77 -4.49 -13.54
C GLU A 43 -0.02 -3.96 -12.36
N PHE A 44 -0.15 -4.76 -11.31
CA PHE A 44 -0.98 -4.43 -10.16
C PHE A 44 -0.36 -4.95 -8.87
N ILE A 45 -0.60 -4.21 -7.79
CA ILE A 45 -0.19 -4.66 -6.46
C ILE A 45 -1.07 -5.84 -6.07
N ASN A 46 -0.45 -6.96 -5.70
CA ASN A 46 -1.19 -8.16 -5.34
C ASN A 46 -1.08 -8.53 -3.86
N ALA A 47 -0.13 -7.98 -3.14
CA ALA A 47 0.01 -8.24 -1.71
C ALA A 47 0.47 -7.00 -0.97
N VAL A 48 -0.13 -6.76 0.20
CA VAL A 48 0.22 -5.64 1.08
C VAL A 48 0.33 -6.18 2.50
N VAL A 49 1.41 -5.83 3.19
CA VAL A 49 1.66 -6.22 4.57
C VAL A 49 1.98 -4.98 5.39
N ALA A 50 1.31 -4.80 6.51
CA ALA A 50 1.61 -3.74 7.45
C ALA A 50 2.18 -4.31 8.74
N THR A 51 3.21 -3.64 9.26
CA THR A 51 3.86 -4.05 10.52
C THR A 51 3.87 -2.91 11.52
N LEU A 52 3.80 -3.28 12.79
CA LEU A 52 3.95 -2.37 13.92
C LEU A 52 5.22 -2.77 14.66
N ASN A 53 6.24 -1.90 14.64
CA ASN A 53 7.55 -2.17 15.24
C ASN A 53 8.13 -3.52 14.78
N GLY A 54 7.94 -3.85 13.49
CA GLY A 54 8.42 -5.09 12.90
C GLY A 54 7.49 -6.28 13.01
N LYS A 55 6.38 -6.15 13.73
CA LYS A 55 5.41 -7.24 13.89
C LYS A 55 4.24 -7.04 12.93
N THR A 56 3.92 -8.07 12.15
CA THR A 56 2.80 -8.02 11.20
C THR A 56 1.48 -7.80 11.93
N VAL A 57 0.75 -6.76 11.54
CA VAL A 57 -0.56 -6.43 12.11
C VAL A 57 -1.68 -6.47 11.08
N MET A 58 -1.33 -6.48 9.79
CA MET A 58 -2.32 -6.56 8.72
C MET A 58 -1.69 -7.17 7.48
N GLU A 59 -2.44 -8.02 6.80
CA GLU A 59 -2.09 -8.54 5.49
C GLU A 59 -3.30 -8.41 4.57
N ALA A 60 -3.06 -8.02 3.33
CA ALA A 60 -4.12 -7.92 2.34
C ALA A 60 -3.63 -8.49 1.01
N GLN A 61 -4.55 -9.13 0.31
CA GLN A 61 -4.31 -9.58 -1.06
C GLN A 61 -5.20 -8.77 -1.97
N TRP A 62 -4.61 -8.17 -3.00
CA TRP A 62 -5.31 -7.33 -3.95
C TRP A 62 -5.31 -7.97 -5.33
N GLY A 63 -6.26 -7.57 -6.13
CA GLY A 63 -6.38 -8.01 -7.51
C GLY A 63 -6.57 -6.82 -8.44
N THR A 64 -6.97 -7.11 -9.65
CA THR A 64 -7.14 -6.10 -10.69
C THR A 64 -8.35 -5.18 -10.48
N ALA A 65 -9.18 -5.46 -9.48
CA ALA A 65 -10.34 -4.61 -9.16
C ALA A 65 -9.98 -3.34 -8.39
N ILE A 66 -8.74 -3.24 -7.91
CA ILE A 66 -8.27 -2.06 -7.17
C ILE A 66 -7.94 -0.96 -8.16
N SER A 67 -8.43 0.24 -7.88
CA SER A 67 -8.24 1.40 -8.76
C SER A 67 -6.80 1.90 -8.76
N LYS A 68 -6.45 2.64 -9.81
CA LYS A 68 -5.17 3.33 -9.94
C LYS A 68 -4.90 4.23 -8.73
N ASN A 69 -3.65 4.28 -8.29
CA ASN A 69 -3.19 5.06 -7.14
C ASN A 69 -4.04 4.74 -5.90
N PRO A 70 -4.00 3.48 -5.43
CA PRO A 70 -4.92 3.04 -4.39
C PRO A 70 -4.66 3.70 -3.05
N PHE A 71 -5.75 3.92 -2.33
CA PHE A 71 -5.74 4.41 -0.96
C PHE A 71 -6.06 3.27 -0.02
N LEU A 72 -5.22 3.11 1.02
CA LEU A 72 -5.44 2.11 2.06
C LEU A 72 -5.60 2.81 3.41
N GLY A 73 -6.71 2.56 4.10
CA GLY A 73 -6.95 3.05 5.44
C GLY A 73 -7.23 1.89 6.38
N PHE A 74 -6.61 1.92 7.56
CA PHE A 74 -6.87 0.89 8.58
C PHE A 74 -6.57 1.43 9.97
N LYS A 75 -7.05 0.71 10.99
CA LYS A 75 -6.82 1.04 12.39
C LYS A 75 -6.10 -0.09 13.09
N VAL A 76 -5.19 0.27 14.00
CA VAL A 76 -4.41 -0.69 14.77
C VAL A 76 -4.55 -0.35 16.25
N LYS A 77 -4.89 -1.35 17.08
CA LYS A 77 -4.97 -1.20 18.53
C LYS A 77 -3.61 -1.43 19.18
N GLY A 78 -3.44 -0.90 20.40
CA GLY A 78 -2.24 -1.12 21.17
C GLY A 78 -1.06 -0.31 20.68
N VAL A 79 -1.30 0.85 20.07
CA VAL A 79 -0.28 1.70 19.49
C VAL A 79 -0.06 2.91 20.37
N LYS A 80 1.21 3.31 20.50
CA LYS A 80 1.61 4.52 21.21
C LYS A 80 2.26 5.50 20.25
N ALA A 81 2.21 6.79 20.60
CA ALA A 81 2.95 7.80 19.86
C ALA A 81 4.44 7.44 19.82
N GLY A 82 5.05 7.55 18.65
CA GLY A 82 6.44 7.16 18.44
C GLY A 82 6.64 5.74 17.91
N ASP A 83 5.63 4.88 18.00
CA ASP A 83 5.71 3.56 17.39
C ASP A 83 5.84 3.69 15.87
N LYS A 84 6.46 2.70 15.24
CA LYS A 84 6.69 2.72 13.80
C LYS A 84 5.75 1.77 13.09
N ILE A 85 5.08 2.29 12.08
CA ILE A 85 4.24 1.49 11.20
C ILE A 85 4.89 1.49 9.82
N ALA A 86 5.12 0.30 9.29
CA ALA A 86 5.67 0.11 7.95
C ALA A 86 4.65 -0.65 7.10
N VAL A 87 4.59 -0.28 5.83
CA VAL A 87 3.76 -0.97 4.85
C VAL A 87 4.66 -1.42 3.71
N ASN A 88 4.56 -2.69 3.37
CA ASN A 88 5.29 -3.28 2.26
C ASN A 88 4.27 -3.83 1.27
N ALA A 89 4.46 -3.50 0.01
CA ALA A 89 3.59 -3.96 -1.06
C ALA A 89 4.44 -4.59 -2.15
N VAL A 90 3.89 -5.58 -2.82
CA VAL A 90 4.54 -6.22 -3.97
C VAL A 90 3.52 -6.34 -5.10
N ASP A 91 3.96 -6.11 -6.34
CA ASP A 91 3.10 -6.26 -7.49
C ASP A 91 3.34 -7.59 -8.21
N ASN A 92 2.53 -7.86 -9.23
CA ASN A 92 2.61 -9.12 -9.98
C ASN A 92 3.90 -9.26 -10.80
N LEU A 93 4.65 -8.18 -10.98
CA LEU A 93 5.94 -8.20 -11.66
C LEU A 93 7.11 -8.39 -10.70
N GLY A 94 6.82 -8.55 -9.40
CA GLY A 94 7.86 -8.70 -8.37
C GLY A 94 8.46 -7.40 -7.89
N LYS A 95 7.92 -6.25 -8.31
CA LYS A 95 8.38 -4.95 -7.80
C LYS A 95 7.89 -4.76 -6.38
N LYS A 96 8.76 -4.21 -5.54
CA LYS A 96 8.47 -3.99 -4.12
C LYS A 96 8.39 -2.49 -3.83
N PHE A 97 7.43 -2.14 -3.00
CA PHE A 97 7.23 -0.77 -2.55
C PHE A 97 7.15 -0.79 -1.02
N ALA A 98 7.71 0.21 -0.39
CA ALA A 98 7.71 0.27 1.07
C ALA A 98 7.55 1.70 1.55
N GLY A 99 6.87 1.87 2.67
CA GLY A 99 6.76 3.13 3.37
C GLY A 99 6.80 2.88 4.87
N GLU A 100 7.28 3.86 5.62
CA GLU A 100 7.34 3.79 7.08
C GLU A 100 7.00 5.15 7.64
N VAL A 101 6.29 5.16 8.76
CA VAL A 101 5.92 6.40 9.46
C VAL A 101 5.95 6.16 10.96
N ALA A 102 6.41 7.16 11.70
CA ALA A 102 6.26 7.18 13.15
C ALA A 102 4.87 7.71 13.49
N VAL A 103 4.20 7.05 14.43
CA VAL A 103 2.86 7.45 14.85
C VAL A 103 2.91 8.76 15.60
N ALA A 104 2.08 9.70 15.19
CA ALA A 104 1.99 11.00 15.84
C ALA A 104 1.01 10.99 17.02
#